data_3f9e5a95461ac95a05cd0048e11cbf57
#
_entry.id   3f9e5a95461ac95a05cd0048e11cbf57
#
_cell.length_a   1.000
_cell.length_b   1.000
_cell.length_c   1.000
_cell.angle_alpha   90.00
_cell.angle_beta   90.00
_cell.angle_gamma   90.00
#
_symmetry.space_group_name_H-M   'P 1'
#
loop_
_entity.id
_entity.type
_entity.pdbx_description
1 polymer ?
#
loop_
_entity_poly.entity_id
_entity_poly.type
_entity_poly.pdbx_seq_one_letter_code
_entity_poly.pdbx_strand_id
1 'polypeptide(L)'
;MALSVSAASARVQSLVPQQSLRGLKIGMLANQVRAVAGNPSSNRITSHPIMGKTRVMKFGRVQVTFRGTGKAATVVNLSTTSRNERTGSGIGVGSSESALAAKLKGERCVTELGYRHCYLGKWKPGSVVTDFSISKSGRVTRITLGLVID
;
A
#
# COMPACT_ATOMS: atom_id res chain seq x y z
N MET A 1 11.77 17.58 43.12
CA MET A 1 12.14 16.59 42.09
C MET A 1 10.96 16.44 41.14
N ALA A 2 11.04 16.99 39.95
CA ALA A 2 10.00 16.85 38.95
C ALA A 2 10.26 15.57 38.14
N LEU A 3 9.36 14.59 38.25
CA LEU A 3 9.38 13.39 37.43
C LEU A 3 8.92 13.79 36.03
N SER A 4 9.84 13.90 35.13
CA SER A 4 9.54 14.06 33.71
C SER A 4 8.98 12.74 33.17
N VAL A 5 7.68 12.65 33.03
CA VAL A 5 7.03 11.55 32.33
C VAL A 5 7.26 11.81 30.83
N SER A 6 8.25 11.15 30.27
CA SER A 6 8.43 11.09 28.82
C SER A 6 7.27 10.29 28.25
N ALA A 7 6.29 10.97 27.66
CA ALA A 7 5.26 10.32 26.88
C ALA A 7 5.94 9.66 25.66
N ALA A 8 6.00 8.33 25.66
CA ALA A 8 6.43 7.57 24.49
C ALA A 8 5.48 7.92 23.35
N SER A 9 5.97 8.66 22.36
CA SER A 9 5.24 8.96 21.13
C SER A 9 4.86 7.62 20.47
N ALA A 10 3.58 7.29 20.44
CA ALA A 10 3.09 6.12 19.73
C ALA A 10 3.54 6.25 18.27
N ARG A 11 4.36 5.33 17.79
CA ARG A 11 4.76 5.31 16.38
C ARG A 11 3.52 5.10 15.54
N VAL A 12 3.13 6.11 14.76
CA VAL A 12 2.08 5.98 13.76
C VAL A 12 2.53 4.89 12.79
N GLN A 13 1.73 3.83 12.66
CA GLN A 13 2.01 2.76 11.71
C GLN A 13 1.92 3.32 10.29
N SER A 14 3.01 3.24 9.54
CA SER A 14 3.07 3.73 8.16
C SER A 14 2.42 2.78 7.16
N LEU A 15 2.17 1.54 7.57
CA LEU A 15 1.43 0.53 6.82
C LEU A 15 0.46 -0.19 7.75
N VAL A 16 -0.82 -0.06 7.49
CA VAL A 16 -1.88 -0.85 8.15
C VAL A 16 -2.51 -1.74 7.08
N PRO A 17 -2.28 -3.07 7.13
CA PRO A 17 -2.78 -3.98 6.12
C PRO A 17 -4.28 -3.79 5.84
N GLN A 18 -4.66 -3.77 4.58
CA GLN A 18 -6.02 -3.57 4.06
C GLN A 18 -6.65 -2.20 4.38
N GLN A 19 -5.94 -1.30 5.07
CA GLN A 19 -6.49 -0.01 5.50
C GLN A 19 -5.76 1.20 4.95
N SER A 20 -4.44 1.29 5.16
CA SER A 20 -3.72 2.51 4.81
C SER A 20 -2.24 2.29 4.53
N LEU A 21 -1.69 3.18 3.71
CA LEU A 21 -0.27 3.30 3.43
C LEU A 21 0.12 4.78 3.57
N ARG A 22 1.00 5.11 4.52
CA ARG A 22 1.39 6.49 4.85
C ARG A 22 0.20 7.44 5.07
N GLY A 23 -0.86 6.94 5.71
CA GLY A 23 -2.09 7.69 5.92
C GLY A 23 -3.00 7.81 4.71
N LEU A 24 -2.59 7.27 3.56
CA LEU A 24 -3.40 7.23 2.34
C LEU A 24 -4.31 6.00 2.35
N LYS A 25 -5.51 6.15 1.85
CA LYS A 25 -6.55 5.10 1.86
C LYS A 25 -7.22 4.95 0.50
N ILE A 26 -7.65 3.73 0.21
CA ILE A 26 -8.53 3.47 -0.94
C ILE A 26 -9.81 4.31 -0.79
N GLY A 27 -10.26 4.89 -1.89
CA GLY A 27 -11.46 5.74 -1.92
C GLY A 27 -11.21 7.24 -1.70
N MET A 28 -10.00 7.64 -1.31
CA MET A 28 -9.66 9.07 -1.18
C MET A 28 -9.73 9.79 -2.52
N LEU A 29 -10.15 11.06 -2.47
CA LEU A 29 -10.07 11.99 -3.60
C LEU A 29 -8.65 12.54 -3.76
N ALA A 30 -8.33 13.04 -4.94
CA ALA A 30 -7.00 13.59 -5.21
C ALA A 30 -6.60 14.76 -4.27
N ASN A 31 -7.54 15.63 -3.93
CA ASN A 31 -7.29 16.71 -2.98
C ASN A 31 -7.01 16.21 -1.56
N GLN A 32 -7.66 15.13 -1.14
CA GLN A 32 -7.41 14.49 0.15
C GLN A 32 -6.04 13.82 0.19
N VAL A 33 -5.63 13.17 -0.91
CA VAL A 33 -4.27 12.60 -1.04
C VAL A 33 -3.22 13.70 -0.93
N ARG A 34 -3.39 14.82 -1.61
CA ARG A 34 -2.46 15.95 -1.56
C ARG A 34 -2.41 16.61 -0.17
N ALA A 35 -3.53 16.64 0.55
CA ALA A 35 -3.55 17.17 1.92
C ALA A 35 -2.69 16.31 2.87
N VAL A 36 -2.60 15.01 2.64
CA VAL A 36 -1.79 14.08 3.44
C VAL A 36 -0.34 14.00 2.94
N ALA A 37 -0.13 13.84 1.64
CA ALA A 37 1.17 13.51 1.05
C ALA A 37 1.91 14.71 0.44
N GLY A 38 1.26 15.86 0.31
CA GLY A 38 1.82 17.04 -0.34
C GLY A 38 1.72 16.99 -1.87
N ASN A 39 2.64 17.67 -2.54
CA ASN A 39 2.68 17.68 -4.00
C ASN A 39 3.36 16.42 -4.55
N PRO A 40 2.77 15.79 -5.57
CA PRO A 40 3.41 14.63 -6.19
C PRO A 40 4.66 15.02 -6.97
N SER A 41 5.64 14.11 -6.99
CA SER A 41 6.83 14.25 -7.84
C SER A 41 6.52 13.95 -9.31
N SER A 42 5.44 13.22 -9.57
CA SER A 42 4.94 12.91 -10.91
C SER A 42 3.41 12.77 -10.86
N ASN A 43 2.75 13.25 -11.91
CA ASN A 43 1.29 13.20 -12.06
C ASN A 43 0.99 13.01 -13.54
N ARG A 44 0.47 11.85 -13.90
CA ARG A 44 0.22 11.49 -15.29
C ARG A 44 -1.12 10.76 -15.45
N ILE A 45 -1.64 10.81 -16.66
CA ILE A 45 -2.83 10.06 -17.07
C ILE A 45 -2.38 8.89 -17.93
N THR A 46 -2.90 7.70 -17.61
CA THR A 46 -2.67 6.47 -18.37
C THR A 46 -3.99 5.84 -18.76
N SER A 47 -3.96 4.89 -19.70
CA SER A 47 -5.14 4.10 -20.06
C SER A 47 -5.01 2.71 -19.44
N HIS A 48 -6.08 2.25 -18.80
CA HIS A 48 -6.16 0.92 -18.22
C HIS A 48 -7.23 0.10 -18.97
N PRO A 49 -6.95 -1.16 -19.31
CA PRO A 49 -7.88 -1.97 -20.12
C PRO A 49 -9.29 -2.11 -19.54
N ILE A 50 -9.41 -2.16 -18.22
CA ILE A 50 -10.68 -2.35 -17.52
C ILE A 50 -11.28 -1.03 -17.02
N MET A 51 -10.44 -0.16 -16.44
CA MET A 51 -10.89 1.07 -15.80
C MET A 51 -10.98 2.29 -16.73
N GLY A 52 -10.43 2.19 -17.95
CA GLY A 52 -10.32 3.33 -18.84
C GLY A 52 -9.19 4.28 -18.42
N LYS A 53 -9.41 5.58 -18.50
CA LYS A 53 -8.41 6.57 -18.11
C LYS A 53 -8.24 6.58 -16.59
N THR A 54 -6.98 6.50 -16.15
CA THR A 54 -6.58 6.54 -14.77
C THR A 54 -5.54 7.65 -14.55
N ARG A 55 -5.55 8.22 -13.36
CA ARG A 55 -4.50 9.13 -12.93
C ARG A 55 -3.51 8.40 -12.04
N VAL A 56 -2.23 8.61 -12.27
CA VAL A 56 -1.16 8.02 -11.45
C VAL A 56 -0.31 9.16 -10.88
N MET A 57 -0.30 9.26 -9.56
CA MET A 57 0.58 10.18 -8.83
C MET A 57 1.68 9.41 -8.14
N LYS A 58 2.90 9.95 -8.17
CA LYS A 58 4.03 9.43 -7.41
C LYS A 58 4.43 10.42 -6.32
N PHE A 59 4.72 9.89 -5.14
CA PHE A 59 5.26 10.61 -3.99
C PHE A 59 6.52 9.86 -3.55
N GLY A 60 7.63 10.15 -4.23
CA GLY A 60 8.85 9.36 -4.08
C GLY A 60 8.63 7.91 -4.55
N ARG A 61 8.77 6.95 -3.64
CA ARG A 61 8.58 5.52 -3.92
C ARG A 61 7.15 5.03 -3.67
N VAL A 62 6.25 5.92 -3.27
CA VAL A 62 4.83 5.62 -3.14
C VAL A 62 4.11 6.02 -4.42
N GLN A 63 3.30 5.12 -4.95
CA GLN A 63 2.50 5.36 -6.13
C GLN A 63 1.02 5.24 -5.79
N VAL A 64 0.24 6.20 -6.25
CA VAL A 64 -1.21 6.29 -6.02
C VAL A 64 -1.91 6.27 -7.37
N THR A 65 -2.79 5.31 -7.57
CA THR A 65 -3.59 5.20 -8.79
C THR A 65 -5.05 5.52 -8.49
N PHE A 66 -5.61 6.42 -9.29
CA PHE A 66 -7.01 6.85 -9.19
C PHE A 66 -7.81 6.28 -10.36
N ARG A 67 -9.01 5.83 -10.08
CA ARG A 67 -10.00 5.54 -11.10
C ARG A 67 -10.62 6.86 -11.56
N GLY A 68 -10.46 7.19 -12.85
CA GLY A 68 -10.84 8.48 -13.39
C GLY A 68 -9.71 9.51 -13.31
N THR A 69 -9.94 10.71 -13.81
CA THR A 69 -8.93 11.76 -13.96
C THR A 69 -9.32 13.09 -13.36
N GLY A 70 -10.61 13.28 -13.06
CA GLY A 70 -11.18 14.54 -12.55
C GLY A 70 -11.20 14.65 -11.03
N LYS A 71 -11.91 15.65 -10.53
CA LYS A 71 -12.06 15.91 -9.09
C LYS A 71 -12.76 14.78 -8.32
N ALA A 72 -13.64 14.02 -9.00
CA ALA A 72 -14.35 12.88 -8.41
C ALA A 72 -13.56 11.57 -8.49
N ALA A 73 -12.38 11.55 -9.10
CA ALA A 73 -11.53 10.37 -9.17
C ALA A 73 -11.12 9.92 -7.76
N THR A 74 -11.18 8.63 -7.52
CA THR A 74 -10.88 8.02 -6.22
C THR A 74 -9.72 7.05 -6.31
N VAL A 75 -8.96 6.95 -5.22
CA VAL A 75 -7.85 6.00 -5.11
C VAL A 75 -8.36 4.57 -5.16
N VAL A 76 -7.80 3.77 -6.04
CA VAL A 76 -8.08 2.34 -6.19
C VAL A 76 -6.84 1.47 -5.94
N ASN A 77 -5.65 2.06 -5.95
CA ASN A 77 -4.41 1.32 -5.73
C ASN A 77 -3.36 2.22 -5.08
N LEU A 78 -2.69 1.68 -4.07
CA LEU A 78 -1.58 2.30 -3.36
C LEU A 78 -0.43 1.31 -3.35
N SER A 79 0.77 1.71 -3.76
CA SER A 79 1.93 0.84 -3.70
C SER A 79 3.17 1.55 -3.20
N THR A 80 4.09 0.81 -2.63
CA THR A 80 5.39 1.30 -2.21
C THR A 80 6.51 0.29 -2.48
N THR A 81 7.67 0.81 -2.85
CA THR A 81 8.93 0.07 -2.87
C THR A 81 9.89 0.58 -1.79
N SER A 82 9.46 1.51 -0.96
CA SER A 82 10.25 2.07 0.14
C SER A 82 10.33 1.10 1.31
N ARG A 83 11.49 1.04 1.94
CA ARG A 83 11.70 0.27 3.17
C ARG A 83 11.17 0.96 4.43
N ASN A 84 10.71 2.19 4.30
CA ASN A 84 10.27 3.01 5.44
C ASN A 84 8.85 2.69 5.89
N GLU A 85 7.98 2.20 4.98
CA GLU A 85 6.62 1.83 5.32
C GLU A 85 6.59 0.45 5.94
N ARG A 86 6.14 0.37 7.21
CA ARG A 86 6.12 -0.88 7.97
C ARG A 86 4.85 -1.03 8.78
N THR A 87 4.44 -2.28 8.96
CA THR A 87 3.38 -2.64 9.91
C THR A 87 3.85 -2.41 11.34
N GLY A 88 2.92 -2.44 12.29
CA GLY A 88 3.25 -2.38 13.72
C GLY A 88 4.18 -3.51 14.19
N SER A 89 4.14 -4.66 13.50
CA SER A 89 5.04 -5.80 13.74
C SER A 89 6.37 -5.72 12.98
N GLY A 90 6.60 -4.64 12.21
CA GLY A 90 7.86 -4.38 11.52
C GLY A 90 7.97 -4.98 10.12
N ILE A 91 6.90 -5.48 9.53
CA ILE A 91 6.89 -6.03 8.18
C ILE A 91 6.82 -4.90 7.15
N GLY A 92 7.71 -4.96 6.18
CA GLY A 92 7.83 -4.00 5.08
C GLY A 92 8.69 -4.54 3.95
N VAL A 93 9.01 -3.68 2.99
CA VAL A 93 9.95 -4.01 1.91
C VAL A 93 11.29 -4.44 2.52
N GLY A 94 11.84 -5.55 2.04
CA GLY A 94 13.06 -6.18 2.57
C GLY A 94 12.80 -7.28 3.61
N SER A 95 11.60 -7.39 4.17
CA SER A 95 11.24 -8.48 5.07
C SER A 95 11.27 -9.83 4.34
N SER A 96 11.66 -10.89 5.05
CA SER A 96 11.61 -12.25 4.51
C SER A 96 10.17 -12.77 4.47
N GLU A 97 9.90 -13.70 3.56
CA GLU A 97 8.61 -14.38 3.49
C GLU A 97 8.27 -15.10 4.81
N SER A 98 9.26 -15.71 5.45
CA SER A 98 9.06 -16.37 6.74
C SER A 98 8.71 -15.40 7.85
N ALA A 99 9.29 -14.21 7.89
CA ALA A 99 8.93 -13.15 8.84
C ALA A 99 7.50 -12.66 8.61
N LEU A 100 7.11 -12.50 7.35
CA LEU A 100 5.76 -12.13 6.97
C LEU A 100 4.75 -13.18 7.48
N ALA A 101 4.99 -14.46 7.20
CA ALA A 101 4.14 -15.55 7.65
C ALA A 101 4.04 -15.64 9.18
N ALA A 102 5.13 -15.37 9.89
CA ALA A 102 5.15 -15.42 11.36
C ALA A 102 4.39 -14.26 12.02
N LYS A 103 4.38 -13.08 11.40
CA LYS A 103 3.89 -11.84 12.02
C LYS A 103 2.56 -11.34 11.48
N LEU A 104 2.17 -11.72 10.27
CA LEU A 104 0.90 -11.35 9.66
C LEU A 104 -0.01 -12.57 9.55
N LYS A 105 -0.96 -12.69 10.47
CA LYS A 105 -1.91 -13.80 10.47
C LYS A 105 -2.90 -13.70 9.32
N GLY A 106 -3.23 -14.84 8.73
CA GLY A 106 -4.20 -14.93 7.65
C GLY A 106 -3.62 -14.67 6.26
N GLU A 107 -2.30 -14.51 6.15
CA GLU A 107 -1.62 -14.38 4.86
C GLU A 107 -1.70 -15.69 4.06
N ARG A 108 -1.70 -15.56 2.75
CA ARG A 108 -1.58 -16.66 1.80
C ARG A 108 -0.51 -16.32 0.80
N CYS A 109 0.39 -17.27 0.54
CA CYS A 109 1.44 -17.13 -0.46
C CYS A 109 1.19 -18.09 -1.60
N VAL A 110 1.28 -17.57 -2.82
CA VAL A 110 1.08 -18.34 -4.05
C VAL A 110 2.13 -17.96 -5.09
N THR A 111 2.42 -18.89 -5.99
CA THR A 111 3.24 -18.63 -7.17
C THR A 111 2.37 -18.81 -8.40
N GLU A 112 2.24 -17.77 -9.19
CA GLU A 112 1.43 -17.74 -10.41
C GLU A 112 2.26 -17.18 -11.56
N LEU A 113 2.31 -17.91 -12.68
CA LEU A 113 3.05 -17.49 -13.89
C LEU A 113 4.51 -17.10 -13.59
N GLY A 114 5.17 -17.82 -12.68
CA GLY A 114 6.55 -17.54 -12.27
C GLY A 114 6.69 -16.36 -11.29
N TYR A 115 5.58 -15.75 -10.88
CA TYR A 115 5.53 -14.64 -9.95
C TYR A 115 5.04 -15.12 -8.59
N ARG A 116 5.83 -14.84 -7.54
CA ARG A 116 5.46 -15.19 -6.16
C ARG A 116 4.99 -13.97 -5.39
N HIS A 117 3.85 -14.12 -4.73
CA HIS A 117 3.33 -13.09 -3.84
C HIS A 117 2.59 -13.68 -2.64
N CYS A 118 2.53 -12.90 -1.58
CA CYS A 118 1.71 -13.19 -0.40
C CYS A 118 0.66 -12.11 -0.26
N TYR A 119 -0.53 -12.44 0.18
CA TYR A 119 -1.61 -11.47 0.30
C TYR A 119 -2.44 -11.66 1.57
N LEU A 120 -3.06 -10.57 2.00
CA LEU A 120 -4.09 -10.49 3.03
C LEU A 120 -5.37 -9.97 2.39
N GLY A 121 -6.50 -10.53 2.81
CA GLY A 121 -7.81 -10.14 2.31
C GLY A 121 -8.41 -11.17 1.37
N LYS A 122 -9.55 -10.83 0.81
CA LYS A 122 -10.30 -11.70 -0.10
C LYS A 122 -10.34 -11.09 -1.49
N TRP A 123 -10.08 -11.90 -2.51
CA TRP A 123 -10.23 -11.49 -3.91
C TRP A 123 -11.71 -11.46 -4.29
N LYS A 124 -12.43 -10.52 -3.73
CA LYS A 124 -13.85 -10.29 -3.95
C LYS A 124 -14.06 -8.84 -4.37
N PRO A 125 -14.85 -8.55 -5.42
CA PRO A 125 -15.12 -7.18 -5.85
C PRO A 125 -15.55 -6.27 -4.70
N GLY A 126 -14.95 -5.08 -4.62
CA GLY A 126 -15.17 -4.10 -3.56
C GLY A 126 -14.32 -4.29 -2.30
N SER A 127 -13.60 -5.40 -2.18
CA SER A 127 -12.68 -5.64 -1.07
C SER A 127 -11.31 -5.00 -1.34
N VAL A 128 -10.59 -4.69 -0.28
CA VAL A 128 -9.18 -4.24 -0.35
C VAL A 128 -8.28 -5.41 0.00
N VAL A 129 -7.32 -5.70 -0.86
CA VAL A 129 -6.29 -6.71 -0.66
C VAL A 129 -4.95 -6.03 -0.45
N THR A 130 -4.18 -6.51 0.52
CA THR A 130 -2.78 -6.14 0.68
C THR A 130 -1.92 -7.23 0.07
N ASP A 131 -1.14 -6.89 -0.94
CA ASP A 131 -0.31 -7.81 -1.70
C ASP A 131 1.17 -7.49 -1.51
N PHE A 132 1.95 -8.52 -1.20
CA PHE A 132 3.39 -8.45 -1.00
C PHE A 132 4.07 -9.21 -2.13
N SER A 133 4.75 -8.49 -3.01
CA SER A 133 5.57 -9.11 -4.06
C SER A 133 6.83 -9.70 -3.45
N ILE A 134 7.11 -10.97 -3.74
CA ILE A 134 8.26 -11.70 -3.19
C ILE A 134 9.26 -11.95 -4.30
N SER A 135 10.52 -11.57 -4.05
CA SER A 135 11.64 -11.84 -4.96
C SER A 135 12.05 -13.32 -4.94
N LYS A 136 12.88 -13.73 -5.90
CA LYS A 136 13.45 -15.08 -5.94
C LYS A 136 14.27 -15.41 -4.69
N SER A 137 14.82 -14.40 -4.02
CA SER A 137 15.55 -14.56 -2.75
C SER A 137 14.63 -14.62 -1.52
N GLY A 138 13.30 -14.59 -1.70
CA GLY A 138 12.34 -14.69 -0.60
C GLY A 138 12.15 -13.40 0.19
N ARG A 139 12.34 -12.25 -0.43
CA ARG A 139 12.21 -10.91 0.20
C ARG A 139 11.07 -10.12 -0.41
N VAL A 140 10.37 -9.36 0.41
CA VAL A 140 9.35 -8.42 -0.04
C VAL A 140 10.03 -7.29 -0.84
N THR A 141 9.58 -7.06 -2.07
CA THR A 141 10.10 -6.01 -2.96
C THR A 141 9.13 -4.86 -3.16
N ARG A 142 7.84 -5.12 -3.05
CA ARG A 142 6.77 -4.14 -3.21
C ARG A 142 5.58 -4.54 -2.35
N ILE A 143 4.88 -3.54 -1.84
CA ILE A 143 3.62 -3.74 -1.12
C ILE A 143 2.55 -2.91 -1.82
N THR A 144 1.41 -3.52 -2.07
CA THR A 144 0.29 -2.91 -2.77
C THR A 144 -1.00 -3.10 -1.98
N LEU A 145 -1.71 -2.00 -1.73
CA LEU A 145 -3.10 -2.04 -1.31
C LEU A 145 -3.95 -1.79 -2.54
N GLY A 146 -4.77 -2.75 -2.92
CA GLY A 146 -5.58 -2.66 -4.12
C GLY A 146 -7.05 -2.94 -3.86
N LEU A 147 -7.91 -2.12 -4.47
CA LEU A 147 -9.33 -2.42 -4.55
C LEU A 147 -9.53 -3.51 -5.61
N VAL A 148 -10.19 -4.59 -5.22
CA VAL A 148 -10.55 -5.64 -6.17
C VAL A 148 -11.69 -5.12 -7.05
N ILE A 149 -11.42 -5.02 -8.34
CA ILE A 149 -12.34 -4.60 -9.39
C ILE A 149 -12.65 -5.82 -10.25
N ASP A 150 -13.86 -5.95 -10.74
CA ASP A 150 -14.33 -7.07 -11.56
C ASP A 150 -13.47 -7.32 -12.81
#